data_3b190fb27812c0db39713a14b8fc22b9
#
_entry.id   3b190fb27812c0db39713a14b8fc22b9
#
_cell.length_a   1.000
_cell.length_b   1.000
_cell.length_c   1.000
_cell.angle_alpha   90.00
_cell.angle_beta   90.00
_cell.angle_gamma   90.00
#
_symmetry.space_group_name_H-M   'P 1'
#
loop_
_entity.id
_entity.type
_entity.pdbx_description
1 polymer ?
#
loop_
_entity_poly.entity_id
_entity_poly.type
_entity_poly.pdbx_seq_one_letter_code
_entity_poly.pdbx_strand_id
1 'polypeptide(L)'
;TKGFRYLPETGEEIYNSFLGVPIQRLGKILGVLVIQNLKNRDYTEDDIYGLEIVAMVIAEMAELGAFTSSDDTDELIREKKKPFSINGSIGKEGIIIGTAVLLEPQIKIKNPIADNPSLEKQKLKKSISKLNNQLSEIISKKYFKKKRDFLEILETHKLLIEDRSWINRMETSIDSGLSAIVAVEKEQTVIKSRITKVQNFYFKERLLEFYEISNILLKILTNQDTHLNLN
;
A
#
# COMPACT_ATOMS: atom_id res chain seq x y z
N THR A 1 -15.65 -12.46 19.87
CA THR A 1 -14.40 -11.75 19.55
C THR A 1 -14.11 -10.74 20.67
N LYS A 2 -12.88 -10.64 21.17
CA LYS A 2 -12.50 -9.62 22.16
C LYS A 2 -12.75 -8.24 21.55
N GLY A 3 -13.61 -7.42 22.18
CA GLY A 3 -13.90 -6.05 21.74
C GLY A 3 -15.25 -5.86 21.04
N PHE A 4 -15.99 -6.93 20.75
CA PHE A 4 -17.35 -6.79 20.24
C PHE A 4 -18.27 -6.22 21.33
N ARG A 5 -18.93 -5.09 21.05
CA ARG A 5 -19.94 -4.47 21.90
C ARG A 5 -21.28 -4.53 21.17
N TYR A 6 -22.21 -5.24 21.75
CA TYR A 6 -23.57 -5.31 21.24
C TYR A 6 -24.30 -3.99 21.49
N LEU A 7 -24.96 -3.45 20.47
CA LEU A 7 -25.75 -2.22 20.51
C LEU A 7 -27.18 -2.54 20.04
N PRO A 8 -28.16 -2.67 20.95
CA PRO A 8 -29.53 -3.04 20.61
C PRO A 8 -30.22 -2.07 19.64
N GLU A 9 -29.75 -0.81 19.62
CA GLU A 9 -30.35 0.24 18.80
C GLU A 9 -30.13 0.07 17.29
N THR A 10 -29.17 -0.78 16.89
CA THR A 10 -28.79 -0.97 15.47
C THR A 10 -29.71 -1.96 14.74
N GLY A 11 -30.55 -2.73 15.46
CA GLY A 11 -31.47 -3.70 14.88
C GLY A 11 -30.77 -4.88 14.18
N GLU A 12 -29.50 -5.17 14.53
CA GLU A 12 -28.68 -6.22 13.92
C GLU A 12 -29.03 -7.63 14.41
N GLU A 13 -29.95 -7.75 15.35
CA GLU A 13 -30.37 -9.03 15.98
C GLU A 13 -30.95 -10.04 15.01
N ILE A 14 -31.51 -9.56 13.90
CA ILE A 14 -32.15 -10.44 12.89
C ILE A 14 -31.09 -11.13 12.00
N TYR A 15 -29.84 -10.69 12.00
CA TYR A 15 -28.78 -11.26 11.17
C TYR A 15 -27.99 -12.31 11.93
N ASN A 16 -27.88 -13.50 11.33
CA ASN A 16 -27.22 -14.66 11.94
C ASN A 16 -25.76 -14.85 11.49
N SER A 17 -25.35 -14.18 10.43
CA SER A 17 -23.96 -14.17 9.98
C SER A 17 -23.58 -12.84 9.34
N PHE A 18 -22.30 -12.46 9.48
CA PHE A 18 -21.77 -11.29 8.82
C PHE A 18 -20.33 -11.53 8.34
N LEU A 19 -19.94 -10.82 7.29
CA LEU A 19 -18.57 -10.71 6.81
C LEU A 19 -18.23 -9.24 6.68
N GLY A 20 -17.13 -8.80 7.28
CA GLY A 20 -16.63 -7.45 7.19
C GLY A 20 -15.20 -7.39 6.67
N VAL A 21 -14.97 -6.55 5.67
CA VAL A 21 -13.63 -6.27 5.13
C VAL A 21 -13.30 -4.79 5.24
N PRO A 22 -12.03 -4.40 5.48
CA PRO A 22 -11.67 -3.00 5.57
C PRO A 22 -11.71 -2.34 4.19
N ILE A 23 -12.31 -1.15 4.11
CA ILE A 23 -12.13 -0.22 2.99
C ILE A 23 -10.85 0.55 3.30
N GLN A 24 -9.78 0.25 2.58
CA GLN A 24 -8.46 0.83 2.88
C GLN A 24 -7.69 1.17 1.60
N ARG A 25 -6.88 2.24 1.69
CA ARG A 25 -6.02 2.66 0.60
C ARG A 25 -4.71 3.23 1.12
N LEU A 26 -3.59 2.87 0.49
CA LEU A 26 -2.24 3.32 0.87
C LEU A 26 -1.98 3.23 2.38
N GLY A 27 -2.51 2.17 3.02
CA GLY A 27 -2.40 1.93 4.46
C GLY A 27 -3.27 2.82 5.35
N LYS A 28 -4.19 3.61 4.77
CA LYS A 28 -5.20 4.38 5.50
C LYS A 28 -6.53 3.64 5.47
N ILE A 29 -7.13 3.38 6.63
CA ILE A 29 -8.46 2.81 6.74
C ILE A 29 -9.47 3.94 6.56
N LEU A 30 -10.35 3.81 5.56
CA LEU A 30 -11.42 4.75 5.25
C LEU A 30 -12.75 4.31 5.87
N GLY A 31 -12.93 2.99 6.07
CA GLY A 31 -14.15 2.43 6.62
C GLY A 31 -14.12 0.90 6.63
N VAL A 32 -15.29 0.31 6.82
CA VAL A 32 -15.50 -1.15 6.78
C VAL A 32 -16.71 -1.43 5.89
N LEU A 33 -16.53 -2.35 4.93
CA LEU A 33 -17.64 -2.87 4.12
C LEU A 33 -18.15 -4.16 4.78
N VAL A 34 -19.45 -4.21 5.09
CA VAL A 34 -20.06 -5.34 5.78
C VAL A 34 -21.21 -5.88 4.95
N ILE A 35 -21.29 -7.20 4.85
CA ILE A 35 -22.47 -7.92 4.38
C ILE A 35 -23.03 -8.77 5.51
N GLN A 36 -24.36 -8.83 5.60
CA GLN A 36 -25.07 -9.54 6.64
C GLN A 36 -26.13 -10.45 6.02
N ASN A 37 -26.37 -11.63 6.63
CA ASN A 37 -27.39 -12.56 6.20
C ASN A 37 -28.33 -12.94 7.35
N LEU A 38 -29.63 -13.01 7.03
CA LEU A 38 -30.67 -13.50 7.96
C LEU A 38 -30.51 -14.98 8.28
N LYS A 39 -30.02 -15.77 7.32
CA LYS A 39 -29.73 -17.20 7.52
C LYS A 39 -28.25 -17.35 7.89
N ASN A 40 -27.98 -18.36 8.72
CA ASN A 40 -26.59 -18.71 9.02
C ASN A 40 -25.89 -19.14 7.73
N ARG A 41 -24.77 -18.48 7.42
CA ARG A 41 -23.94 -18.71 6.25
C ARG A 41 -22.47 -18.70 6.67
N ASP A 42 -21.75 -19.74 6.30
CA ASP A 42 -20.31 -19.76 6.36
C ASP A 42 -19.76 -19.10 5.08
N TYR A 43 -18.93 -18.10 5.24
CA TYR A 43 -18.30 -17.40 4.13
C TYR A 43 -17.01 -18.10 3.73
N THR A 44 -16.85 -18.31 2.44
CA THR A 44 -15.65 -18.90 1.83
C THR A 44 -14.56 -17.85 1.63
N GLU A 45 -13.36 -18.29 1.32
CA GLU A 45 -12.27 -17.38 0.93
C GLU A 45 -12.62 -16.58 -0.33
N ASP A 46 -13.35 -17.17 -1.28
CA ASP A 46 -13.82 -16.48 -2.49
C ASP A 46 -14.81 -15.36 -2.15
N ASP A 47 -15.70 -15.56 -1.18
CA ASP A 47 -16.61 -14.51 -0.68
C ASP A 47 -15.79 -13.34 -0.08
N ILE A 48 -14.73 -13.64 0.68
CA ILE A 48 -13.83 -12.63 1.27
C ILE A 48 -13.11 -11.86 0.16
N TYR A 49 -12.50 -12.56 -0.80
CA TYR A 49 -11.80 -11.93 -1.93
C TYR A 49 -12.72 -11.06 -2.78
N GLY A 50 -13.93 -11.55 -3.07
CA GLY A 50 -14.95 -10.77 -3.80
C GLY A 50 -15.30 -9.48 -3.07
N LEU A 51 -15.50 -9.54 -1.76
CA LEU A 51 -15.83 -8.37 -0.96
C LEU A 51 -14.64 -7.41 -0.83
N GLU A 52 -13.43 -7.91 -0.73
CA GLU A 52 -12.20 -7.09 -0.74
C GLU A 52 -12.03 -6.32 -2.05
N ILE A 53 -12.34 -6.93 -3.21
CA ILE A 53 -12.30 -6.25 -4.51
C ILE A 53 -13.30 -5.08 -4.52
N VAL A 54 -14.53 -5.31 -4.05
CA VAL A 54 -15.53 -4.24 -3.95
C VAL A 54 -15.07 -3.13 -3.01
N ALA A 55 -14.50 -3.48 -1.86
CA ALA A 55 -13.97 -2.51 -0.91
C ALA A 55 -12.84 -1.65 -1.50
N MET A 56 -11.97 -2.23 -2.37
CA MET A 56 -10.93 -1.48 -3.08
C MET A 56 -11.51 -0.48 -4.08
N VAL A 57 -12.54 -0.89 -4.85
CA VAL A 57 -13.22 0.02 -5.78
C VAL A 57 -13.87 1.19 -5.02
N ILE A 58 -14.52 0.90 -3.89
CA ILE A 58 -15.10 1.93 -3.02
C ILE A 58 -14.01 2.86 -2.49
N ALA A 59 -12.86 2.34 -2.07
CA ALA A 59 -11.73 3.12 -1.60
C ALA A 59 -11.19 4.09 -2.69
N GLU A 60 -11.09 3.61 -3.94
CA GLU A 60 -10.71 4.45 -5.09
C GLU A 60 -11.72 5.57 -5.33
N MET A 61 -13.02 5.24 -5.32
CA MET A 61 -14.09 6.22 -5.50
C MET A 61 -14.09 7.27 -4.38
N ALA A 62 -13.83 6.85 -3.13
CA ALA A 62 -13.74 7.75 -1.99
C ALA A 62 -12.58 8.75 -2.14
N GLU A 63 -11.43 8.29 -2.63
CA GLU A 63 -10.26 9.16 -2.87
C GLU A 63 -10.50 10.15 -4.01
N LEU A 64 -11.26 9.75 -5.03
CA LEU A 64 -11.69 10.64 -6.12
C LEU A 64 -12.76 11.65 -5.69
N GLY A 65 -13.20 11.64 -4.43
CA GLY A 65 -14.22 12.55 -3.90
C GLY A 65 -15.65 12.19 -4.27
N ALA A 66 -15.91 10.96 -4.74
CA ALA A 66 -17.24 10.51 -5.15
C ALA A 66 -18.28 10.50 -4.02
N PHE A 67 -17.83 10.52 -2.75
CA PHE A 67 -18.68 10.49 -1.55
C PHE A 67 -18.60 11.79 -0.73
N THR A 68 -17.89 12.81 -1.20
CA THR A 68 -17.84 14.12 -0.54
C THR A 68 -18.93 15.03 -1.09
N SER A 69 -19.76 15.61 -0.21
CA SER A 69 -20.64 16.69 -0.59
C SER A 69 -19.82 17.95 -0.91
N SER A 70 -20.35 18.85 -1.73
CA SER A 70 -19.69 20.12 -2.06
C SER A 70 -19.31 20.93 -0.81
N ASP A 71 -20.11 20.84 0.25
CA ASP A 71 -19.88 21.55 1.52
C ASP A 71 -18.70 20.95 2.30
N ASP A 72 -18.56 19.62 2.32
CA ASP A 72 -17.44 18.93 2.96
C ASP A 72 -16.09 19.21 2.25
N THR A 73 -16.15 19.43 0.92
CA THR A 73 -14.95 19.73 0.12
C THR A 73 -14.39 21.10 0.47
N ASP A 74 -15.24 22.08 0.71
CA ASP A 74 -14.84 23.45 1.08
C ASP A 74 -14.24 23.52 2.50
N GLU A 75 -14.76 22.76 3.46
CA GLU A 75 -14.18 22.64 4.79
C GLU A 75 -12.82 21.95 4.77
N LEU A 76 -12.68 20.84 4.04
CA LEU A 76 -11.41 20.11 3.89
C LEU A 76 -10.34 20.96 3.18
N ILE A 77 -10.73 21.79 2.21
CA ILE A 77 -9.82 22.73 1.54
C ILE A 77 -9.41 23.86 2.47
N ARG A 78 -10.32 24.35 3.34
CA ARG A 78 -10.02 25.37 4.34
C ARG A 78 -9.11 24.84 5.45
N GLU A 79 -9.28 23.61 5.91
CA GLU A 79 -8.39 22.96 6.88
C GLU A 79 -6.98 22.75 6.32
N LYS A 80 -6.86 22.34 5.05
CA LYS A 80 -5.56 22.19 4.37
C LYS A 80 -4.77 23.49 4.17
N LYS A 81 -5.42 24.66 4.33
CA LYS A 81 -4.77 25.97 4.20
C LYS A 81 -4.27 26.55 5.52
N LYS A 82 -4.57 25.93 6.65
CA LYS A 82 -4.07 26.39 7.96
C LYS A 82 -2.59 26.05 8.12
N PRO A 83 -1.75 26.98 8.62
CA PRO A 83 -0.37 26.65 8.98
C PRO A 83 -0.35 25.53 10.01
N PHE A 84 0.49 24.54 9.82
CA PHE A 84 0.71 23.44 10.76
C PHE A 84 2.20 23.23 11.00
N SER A 85 2.53 22.65 12.13
CA SER A 85 3.90 22.35 12.54
C SER A 85 4.07 20.84 12.69
N ILE A 86 5.17 20.31 12.18
CA ILE A 86 5.55 18.92 12.33
C ILE A 86 6.90 18.85 13.03
N ASN A 87 7.00 18.05 14.09
CA ASN A 87 8.26 17.75 14.73
C ASN A 87 8.99 16.68 13.93
N GLY A 88 10.26 16.91 13.63
CA GLY A 88 11.10 15.97 12.89
C GLY A 88 12.44 15.72 13.59
N SER A 89 13.19 14.74 13.07
CA SER A 89 14.58 14.51 13.47
C SER A 89 15.51 15.42 12.68
N ILE A 90 16.47 16.06 13.34
CA ILE A 90 17.42 16.96 12.72
C ILE A 90 18.48 16.14 11.99
N GLY A 91 18.50 16.19 10.66
CA GLY A 91 19.57 15.59 9.84
C GLY A 91 20.77 16.54 9.64
N LYS A 92 20.50 17.84 9.45
CA LYS A 92 21.50 18.90 9.37
C LYS A 92 20.89 20.18 9.92
N GLU A 93 21.66 20.93 10.71
CA GLU A 93 21.21 22.20 11.25
C GLU A 93 21.03 23.25 10.14
N GLY A 94 19.94 24.01 10.24
CA GLY A 94 19.64 25.09 9.29
C GLY A 94 18.17 25.42 9.19
N ILE A 95 17.87 26.52 8.54
CA ILE A 95 16.49 26.96 8.22
C ILE A 95 16.40 27.06 6.70
N ILE A 96 15.39 26.43 6.12
CA ILE A 96 15.14 26.44 4.68
C ILE A 96 13.66 26.81 4.46
N ILE A 97 13.43 27.66 3.45
CA ILE A 97 12.10 27.96 2.94
C ILE A 97 11.99 27.37 1.54
N GLY A 98 10.97 26.54 1.31
CA GLY A 98 10.78 25.88 0.03
C GLY A 98 9.40 25.26 -0.10
N THR A 99 9.13 24.66 -1.25
CA THR A 99 7.91 23.91 -1.51
C THR A 99 8.08 22.48 -1.04
N ALA A 100 7.18 21.99 -0.19
CA ALA A 100 7.17 20.60 0.21
C ALA A 100 6.67 19.72 -0.95
N VAL A 101 7.41 18.64 -1.24
CA VAL A 101 7.06 17.66 -2.26
C VAL A 101 6.90 16.30 -1.58
N LEU A 102 5.75 15.67 -1.77
CA LEU A 102 5.54 14.29 -1.31
C LEU A 102 6.24 13.33 -2.27
N LEU A 103 7.14 12.52 -1.74
CA LEU A 103 7.83 11.49 -2.52
C LEU A 103 7.00 10.21 -2.70
N GLU A 104 5.89 10.08 -1.98
CA GLU A 104 4.99 8.94 -2.14
C GLU A 104 4.37 8.94 -3.56
N PRO A 105 4.34 7.79 -4.24
CA PRO A 105 3.75 7.71 -5.57
C PRO A 105 2.25 8.02 -5.48
N GLN A 106 1.79 8.98 -6.27
CA GLN A 106 0.34 9.20 -6.46
C GLN A 106 -0.14 8.21 -7.53
N ILE A 107 -0.59 7.05 -7.09
CA ILE A 107 -1.01 5.98 -7.98
C ILE A 107 -2.49 6.16 -8.30
N LYS A 108 -2.78 6.44 -9.56
CA LYS A 108 -4.15 6.37 -10.09
C LYS A 108 -4.36 4.98 -10.66
N ILE A 109 -5.14 4.17 -9.97
CA ILE A 109 -5.49 2.84 -10.44
C ILE A 109 -6.64 2.97 -11.42
N LYS A 110 -6.36 2.76 -12.71
CA LYS A 110 -7.40 2.79 -13.75
C LYS A 110 -8.24 1.52 -13.75
N ASN A 111 -7.59 0.36 -13.61
CA ASN A 111 -8.23 -0.95 -13.64
C ASN A 111 -7.74 -1.77 -12.43
N PRO A 112 -8.55 -1.89 -11.37
CA PRO A 112 -8.18 -2.67 -10.18
C PRO A 112 -8.27 -4.18 -10.41
N ILE A 113 -9.08 -4.62 -11.37
CA ILE A 113 -9.35 -6.02 -11.70
C ILE A 113 -8.45 -6.46 -12.86
N ALA A 114 -7.92 -7.67 -12.77
CA ALA A 114 -7.12 -8.28 -13.84
C ALA A 114 -8.05 -8.87 -14.91
N ASP A 115 -8.03 -8.33 -16.13
CA ASP A 115 -8.68 -8.97 -17.26
C ASP A 115 -8.04 -10.32 -17.61
N ASN A 116 -6.73 -10.45 -17.38
CA ASN A 116 -5.95 -11.67 -17.59
C ASN A 116 -4.86 -11.79 -16.52
N PRO A 117 -5.02 -12.69 -15.53
CA PRO A 117 -4.05 -12.90 -14.45
C PRO A 117 -2.64 -13.26 -14.94
N SER A 118 -2.53 -14.03 -16.03
CA SER A 118 -1.23 -14.41 -16.59
C SER A 118 -0.46 -13.20 -17.12
N LEU A 119 -1.13 -12.25 -17.74
CA LEU A 119 -0.51 -11.00 -18.23
C LEU A 119 -0.11 -10.11 -17.06
N GLU A 120 -0.93 -10.03 -16.02
CA GLU A 120 -0.62 -9.23 -14.82
C GLU A 120 0.59 -9.82 -14.06
N LYS A 121 0.69 -11.15 -13.94
CA LYS A 121 1.89 -11.81 -13.41
C LYS A 121 3.15 -11.53 -14.25
N GLN A 122 3.02 -11.50 -15.59
CA GLN A 122 4.14 -11.13 -16.45
C GLN A 122 4.56 -9.66 -16.24
N LYS A 123 3.60 -8.74 -16.08
CA LYS A 123 3.90 -7.33 -15.75
C LYS A 123 4.62 -7.22 -14.42
N LEU A 124 4.15 -7.92 -13.39
CA LEU A 124 4.81 -7.96 -12.08
C LEU A 124 6.25 -8.47 -12.20
N LYS A 125 6.46 -9.63 -12.85
CA LYS A 125 7.79 -10.22 -13.03
C LYS A 125 8.74 -9.31 -13.81
N LYS A 126 8.27 -8.68 -14.90
CA LYS A 126 9.07 -7.71 -15.67
C LYS A 126 9.46 -6.51 -14.82
N SER A 127 8.55 -6.00 -13.98
CA SER A 127 8.81 -4.86 -13.13
C SER A 127 9.79 -5.19 -12.01
N ILE A 128 9.69 -6.37 -11.40
CA ILE A 128 10.67 -6.89 -10.43
C ILE A 128 12.05 -7.04 -11.07
N SER A 129 12.12 -7.62 -12.28
CA SER A 129 13.39 -7.76 -13.01
C SER A 129 14.00 -6.39 -13.35
N LYS A 130 13.18 -5.41 -13.76
CA LYS A 130 13.64 -4.04 -14.03
C LYS A 130 14.21 -3.41 -12.76
N LEU A 131 13.53 -3.55 -11.63
CA LEU A 131 13.99 -3.05 -10.34
C LEU A 131 15.32 -3.69 -9.92
N ASN A 132 15.43 -5.00 -10.03
CA ASN A 132 16.66 -5.74 -9.70
C ASN A 132 17.84 -5.31 -10.59
N ASN A 133 17.60 -5.09 -11.89
CA ASN A 133 18.63 -4.58 -12.81
C ASN A 133 19.07 -3.16 -12.45
N GLN A 134 18.14 -2.26 -12.12
CA GLN A 134 18.47 -0.90 -11.68
C GLN A 134 19.34 -0.89 -10.41
N LEU A 135 19.00 -1.73 -9.42
CA LEU A 135 19.82 -1.85 -8.22
C LEU A 135 21.21 -2.43 -8.51
N SER A 136 21.28 -3.46 -9.35
CA SER A 136 22.55 -4.07 -9.75
C SER A 136 23.45 -3.06 -10.49
N GLU A 137 22.86 -2.20 -11.31
CA GLU A 137 23.58 -1.12 -11.99
C GLU A 137 24.14 -0.10 -10.99
N ILE A 138 23.35 0.30 -9.99
CA ILE A 138 23.79 1.22 -8.94
C ILE A 138 24.94 0.61 -8.13
N ILE A 139 24.81 -0.64 -7.70
CA ILE A 139 25.84 -1.38 -6.95
C ILE A 139 27.15 -1.46 -7.76
N SER A 140 27.08 -1.59 -9.08
CA SER A 140 28.25 -1.69 -9.96
C SER A 140 29.03 -0.38 -10.10
N LYS A 141 28.40 0.77 -9.84
CA LYS A 141 29.02 2.09 -10.00
C LYS A 141 30.21 2.29 -9.04
N LYS A 142 31.36 2.69 -9.59
CA LYS A 142 32.65 2.84 -8.89
C LYS A 142 32.59 3.78 -7.67
N TYR A 143 31.68 4.76 -7.70
CA TYR A 143 31.47 5.73 -6.62
C TYR A 143 30.96 5.08 -5.34
N PHE A 144 30.05 4.11 -5.45
CA PHE A 144 29.45 3.45 -4.28
C PHE A 144 30.34 2.36 -3.68
N LYS A 145 31.30 1.80 -4.45
CA LYS A 145 32.26 0.79 -3.94
C LYS A 145 33.13 1.31 -2.77
N LYS A 146 33.23 2.63 -2.60
CA LYS A 146 33.94 3.25 -1.47
C LYS A 146 33.09 3.48 -0.22
N LYS A 147 31.74 3.33 -0.31
CA LYS A 147 30.80 3.55 0.81
C LYS A 147 30.19 2.20 1.23
N ARG A 148 30.89 1.48 2.09
CA ARG A 148 30.56 0.11 2.48
C ARG A 148 29.14 0.00 3.08
N ASP A 149 28.76 0.92 3.97
CA ASP A 149 27.46 0.92 4.62
C ASP A 149 26.31 1.09 3.61
N PHE A 150 26.52 1.90 2.56
CA PHE A 150 25.53 2.10 1.52
C PHE A 150 25.37 0.87 0.61
N LEU A 151 26.45 0.17 0.32
CA LEU A 151 26.42 -1.08 -0.44
C LEU A 151 25.65 -2.17 0.30
N GLU A 152 25.86 -2.30 1.60
CA GLU A 152 25.17 -3.28 2.44
C GLU A 152 23.66 -3.07 2.43
N ILE A 153 23.20 -1.82 2.46
CA ILE A 153 21.76 -1.48 2.33
C ILE A 153 21.23 -1.91 0.95
N LEU A 154 21.95 -1.59 -0.14
CA LEU A 154 21.50 -1.96 -1.49
C LEU A 154 21.49 -3.48 -1.73
N GLU A 155 22.47 -4.20 -1.19
CA GLU A 155 22.51 -5.66 -1.25
C GLU A 155 21.35 -6.27 -0.45
N THR A 156 21.03 -5.69 0.70
CA THR A 156 19.84 -6.07 1.47
C THR A 156 18.55 -5.84 0.67
N HIS A 157 18.39 -4.68 0.04
CA HIS A 157 17.23 -4.42 -0.82
C HIS A 157 17.12 -5.45 -1.95
N LYS A 158 18.23 -5.86 -2.53
CA LYS A 158 18.25 -6.89 -3.57
C LYS A 158 17.74 -8.23 -3.06
N LEU A 159 18.16 -8.65 -1.86
CA LEU A 159 17.66 -9.88 -1.22
C LEU A 159 16.16 -9.81 -0.95
N LEU A 160 15.64 -8.64 -0.54
CA LEU A 160 14.21 -8.45 -0.28
C LEU A 160 13.37 -8.52 -1.56
N ILE A 161 13.87 -7.97 -2.68
CA ILE A 161 13.19 -8.04 -3.98
C ILE A 161 13.09 -9.48 -4.49
N GLU A 162 14.05 -10.33 -4.17
CA GLU A 162 14.09 -11.73 -4.54
C GLU A 162 13.35 -12.65 -3.55
N ASP A 163 12.73 -12.09 -2.48
CA ASP A 163 11.99 -12.88 -1.49
C ASP A 163 10.76 -13.54 -2.12
N ARG A 164 10.83 -14.87 -2.21
CA ARG A 164 9.77 -15.68 -2.83
C ARG A 164 8.43 -15.57 -2.08
N SER A 165 8.46 -15.42 -0.77
CA SER A 165 7.25 -15.33 0.04
C SER A 165 6.48 -14.04 -0.28
N TRP A 166 7.20 -12.93 -0.42
CA TRP A 166 6.64 -11.64 -0.81
C TRP A 166 6.07 -11.69 -2.24
N ILE A 167 6.83 -12.24 -3.20
CA ILE A 167 6.39 -12.38 -4.60
C ILE A 167 5.14 -13.28 -4.69
N ASN A 168 5.14 -14.42 -3.99
CA ASN A 168 4.02 -15.36 -4.01
C ASN A 168 2.72 -14.73 -3.46
N ARG A 169 2.79 -13.89 -2.43
CA ARG A 169 1.60 -13.19 -1.92
C ARG A 169 1.00 -12.24 -2.96
N MET A 170 1.85 -11.52 -3.70
CA MET A 170 1.38 -10.67 -4.81
C MET A 170 0.79 -11.51 -5.95
N GLU A 171 1.44 -12.62 -6.31
CA GLU A 171 0.94 -13.55 -7.36
C GLU A 171 -0.39 -14.18 -6.94
N THR A 172 -0.58 -14.57 -5.68
CA THR A 172 -1.85 -15.07 -5.14
C THR A 172 -2.95 -14.01 -5.23
N SER A 173 -2.63 -12.76 -4.92
CA SER A 173 -3.57 -11.65 -5.08
C SER A 173 -3.97 -11.42 -6.55
N ILE A 174 -3.05 -11.63 -7.50
CA ILE A 174 -3.36 -11.57 -8.94
C ILE A 174 -4.23 -12.77 -9.35
N ASP A 175 -3.98 -13.97 -8.83
CA ASP A 175 -4.81 -15.16 -9.10
C ASP A 175 -6.24 -14.99 -8.58
N SER A 176 -6.44 -14.21 -7.51
CA SER A 176 -7.77 -13.86 -7.02
C SER A 176 -8.47 -12.76 -7.85
N GLY A 177 -7.87 -12.31 -8.95
CA GLY A 177 -8.48 -11.37 -9.90
C GLY A 177 -8.01 -9.91 -9.78
N LEU A 178 -6.99 -9.61 -8.97
CA LEU A 178 -6.46 -8.27 -8.82
C LEU A 178 -5.42 -7.94 -9.90
N SER A 179 -5.34 -6.67 -10.33
CA SER A 179 -4.24 -6.21 -11.19
C SER A 179 -2.91 -6.21 -10.42
N ALA A 180 -1.78 -6.26 -11.14
CA ALA A 180 -0.45 -6.25 -10.54
C ALA A 180 -0.20 -5.03 -9.63
N ILE A 181 -0.72 -3.86 -10.02
CA ILE A 181 -0.61 -2.62 -9.22
C ILE A 181 -1.33 -2.81 -7.88
N VAL A 182 -2.57 -3.28 -7.91
CA VAL A 182 -3.38 -3.49 -6.71
C VAL A 182 -2.80 -4.59 -5.81
N ALA A 183 -2.25 -5.65 -6.40
CA ALA A 183 -1.59 -6.70 -5.64
C ALA A 183 -0.39 -6.18 -4.84
N VAL A 184 0.44 -5.31 -5.43
CA VAL A 184 1.56 -4.65 -4.74
C VAL A 184 1.05 -3.68 -3.67
N GLU A 185 0.02 -2.90 -3.96
CA GLU A 185 -0.59 -1.96 -3.01
C GLU A 185 -1.20 -2.68 -1.79
N LYS A 186 -1.86 -3.83 -2.02
CA LYS A 186 -2.39 -4.68 -0.95
C LYS A 186 -1.26 -5.14 -0.01
N GLU A 187 -0.17 -5.65 -0.55
CA GLU A 187 1.00 -6.04 0.24
C GLU A 187 1.61 -4.86 0.99
N GLN A 188 1.73 -3.70 0.34
CA GLN A 188 2.22 -2.48 0.97
C GLN A 188 1.34 -2.06 2.16
N THR A 189 0.03 -2.16 2.01
CA THR A 189 -0.93 -1.86 3.08
C THR A 189 -0.77 -2.81 4.28
N VAL A 190 -0.60 -4.11 4.01
CA VAL A 190 -0.31 -5.12 5.05
C VAL A 190 0.98 -4.79 5.78
N ILE A 191 2.05 -4.46 5.05
CA ILE A 191 3.34 -4.06 5.63
C ILE A 191 3.17 -2.82 6.51
N LYS A 192 2.50 -1.78 6.03
CA LYS A 192 2.26 -0.54 6.78
C LYS A 192 1.49 -0.79 8.08
N SER A 193 0.46 -1.65 8.03
CA SER A 193 -0.29 -2.03 9.23
C SER A 193 0.54 -2.80 10.26
N ARG A 194 1.55 -3.54 9.81
CA ARG A 194 2.49 -4.26 10.70
C ARG A 194 3.52 -3.32 11.32
N ILE A 195 4.03 -2.34 10.58
CA ILE A 195 4.98 -1.34 11.08
C ILE A 195 4.45 -0.62 12.33
N THR A 196 3.14 -0.31 12.34
CA THR A 196 2.51 0.37 13.49
C THR A 196 2.37 -0.50 14.73
N LYS A 197 2.36 -1.83 14.57
CA LYS A 197 2.15 -2.80 15.65
C LYS A 197 3.44 -3.39 16.21
N VAL A 198 4.53 -3.33 15.45
CA VAL A 198 5.82 -3.93 15.83
C VAL A 198 6.58 -2.99 16.76
N GLN A 199 6.91 -3.49 17.95
CA GLN A 199 7.72 -2.76 18.94
C GLN A 199 9.23 -2.97 18.75
N ASN A 200 9.63 -4.10 18.18
CA ASN A 200 11.03 -4.41 17.95
C ASN A 200 11.58 -3.56 16.80
N PHE A 201 12.60 -2.77 17.10
CA PHE A 201 13.22 -1.82 16.17
C PHE A 201 13.76 -2.50 14.91
N TYR A 202 14.46 -3.61 15.05
CA TYR A 202 15.04 -4.35 13.90
C TYR A 202 13.98 -4.83 12.91
N PHE A 203 12.89 -5.43 13.40
CA PHE A 203 11.77 -5.85 12.55
C PHE A 203 11.05 -4.67 11.92
N LYS A 204 10.95 -3.55 12.63
CA LYS A 204 10.35 -2.32 12.09
C LYS A 204 11.17 -1.75 10.93
N GLU A 205 12.49 -1.70 11.06
CA GLU A 205 13.39 -1.27 9.96
C GLU A 205 13.22 -2.16 8.73
N ARG A 206 13.19 -3.49 8.92
CA ARG A 206 13.02 -4.42 7.80
C ARG A 206 11.67 -4.25 7.09
N LEU A 207 10.59 -3.98 7.83
CA LEU A 207 9.29 -3.68 7.24
C LEU A 207 9.29 -2.34 6.48
N LEU A 208 10.01 -1.34 6.96
CA LEU A 208 10.17 -0.06 6.25
C LEU A 208 10.92 -0.25 4.91
N GLU A 209 11.95 -1.08 4.87
CA GLU A 209 12.66 -1.41 3.64
C GLU A 209 11.71 -2.07 2.60
N PHE A 210 10.89 -3.03 3.01
CA PHE A 210 9.87 -3.61 2.13
C PHE A 210 8.86 -2.57 1.64
N TYR A 211 8.44 -1.66 2.51
CA TYR A 211 7.53 -0.57 2.13
C TYR A 211 8.15 0.34 1.06
N GLU A 212 9.42 0.72 1.20
CA GLU A 212 10.13 1.55 0.23
C GLU A 212 10.33 0.83 -1.10
N ILE A 213 10.71 -0.45 -1.07
CA ILE A 213 10.82 -1.29 -2.27
C ILE A 213 9.48 -1.37 -3.01
N SER A 214 8.37 -1.54 -2.26
CA SER A 214 7.02 -1.55 -2.83
C SER A 214 6.69 -0.23 -3.52
N ASN A 215 7.07 0.92 -2.95
CA ASN A 215 6.89 2.23 -3.57
C ASN A 215 7.63 2.34 -4.91
N ILE A 216 8.87 1.85 -4.98
CA ILE A 216 9.64 1.86 -6.22
C ILE A 216 9.01 0.93 -7.27
N LEU A 217 8.58 -0.27 -6.84
CA LEU A 217 7.91 -1.23 -7.72
C LEU A 217 6.60 -0.65 -8.30
N LEU A 218 5.82 0.04 -7.48
CA LEU A 218 4.60 0.72 -7.91
C LEU A 218 4.89 1.83 -8.95
N LYS A 219 5.95 2.62 -8.76
CA LYS A 219 6.40 3.61 -9.75
C LYS A 219 6.76 2.95 -11.08
N ILE A 220 7.45 1.82 -11.05
CA ILE A 220 7.80 1.06 -12.26
C ILE A 220 6.55 0.53 -12.96
N LEU A 221 5.60 -0.05 -12.23
CA LEU A 221 4.35 -0.58 -12.75
C LEU A 221 3.45 0.49 -13.37
N THR A 222 3.48 1.71 -12.84
CA THR A 222 2.69 2.85 -13.31
C THR A 222 3.39 3.67 -14.38
N ASN A 223 4.60 3.27 -14.81
CA ASN A 223 5.45 4.03 -15.74
C ASN A 223 5.74 5.46 -15.26
N GLN A 224 5.67 5.72 -13.97
CA GLN A 224 6.16 6.98 -13.41
C GLN A 224 7.68 6.90 -13.41
N ASP A 225 8.36 7.89 -14.04
CA ASP A 225 9.80 7.90 -14.21
C ASP A 225 10.53 7.65 -12.90
N THR A 226 11.15 6.50 -12.83
CA THR A 226 11.99 6.08 -11.72
C THR A 226 13.44 6.35 -12.05
N HIS A 227 13.78 7.55 -12.51
CA HIS A 227 15.15 7.97 -12.40
C HIS A 227 15.42 8.16 -10.91
N LEU A 228 16.01 7.12 -10.29
CA LEU A 228 16.71 7.26 -9.03
C LEU A 228 17.88 8.22 -9.32
N ASN A 229 17.55 9.52 -9.44
CA ASN A 229 18.54 10.59 -9.50
C ASN A 229 19.16 10.69 -8.10
N LEU A 230 20.10 9.80 -7.84
CA LEU A 230 21.07 9.94 -6.77
C LEU A 230 22.13 10.93 -7.26
N ASN A 231 21.77 12.23 -7.33
CA ASN A 231 22.73 13.31 -7.45
C ASN A 231 23.35 13.64 -6.10
#